data_86bb385812bef89f0372b73d4aed07df
#
_entry.id   86bb385812bef89f0372b73d4aed07df
#
_cell.length_a   1.000
_cell.length_b   1.000
_cell.length_c   1.000
_cell.angle_alpha   90.00
_cell.angle_beta   90.00
_cell.angle_gamma   90.00
#
_symmetry.space_group_name_H-M   'P 1'
#
loop_
_entity.id
_entity.type
_entity.pdbx_description
1 polymer ?
#
loop_
_entity_poly.entity_id
_entity_poly.type
_entity_poly.pdbx_seq_one_letter_code
_entity_poly.pdbx_strand_id
1 'polypeptide(L)'
;TATDSWSRAIISPSGEVEYEIDQSFTEWDGDGTAIVDLDTGVDAGHPDYDYLEPWTGDKAIYSAKFDGVGWTETRNSDTSSGHGTHVGGTIAGNGDASSGRRAGVAKGGQLVALGTGDGASIFAAEQGLEWTYAHSIPGQNQHHIRVVSNSWGTDGDYNPQGVIAQLTDRLTYENGVAVIFAASNSGGSGAECSGDLRTNVY
;
A
#
# COMPACT_ATOMS: atom_id res chain seq x y z
N THR A 1 14.44 -20.75 21.58
CA THR A 1 14.53 -20.13 20.25
C THR A 1 13.13 -19.76 19.86
N ALA A 2 12.77 -18.52 20.14
CA ALA A 2 11.53 -17.94 19.68
C ALA A 2 11.58 -17.95 18.14
N THR A 3 10.67 -18.65 17.53
CA THR A 3 10.37 -18.44 16.13
C THR A 3 9.59 -17.14 16.10
N ASP A 4 10.25 -16.06 15.72
CA ASP A 4 9.64 -14.76 15.49
C ASP A 4 8.76 -14.89 14.24
N SER A 5 7.56 -15.45 14.41
CA SER A 5 6.59 -15.47 13.34
C SER A 5 5.74 -14.21 13.48
N TRP A 6 5.86 -13.32 12.54
CA TRP A 6 5.04 -12.12 12.42
C TRP A 6 3.57 -12.44 12.16
N SER A 7 3.29 -13.72 11.88
CA SER A 7 1.94 -14.21 11.67
C SER A 7 1.72 -15.54 12.35
N ARG A 8 0.53 -15.78 12.82
CA ARG A 8 0.08 -17.09 13.35
C ARG A 8 -1.05 -17.64 12.49
N ALA A 9 -1.03 -18.95 12.29
CA ALA A 9 -2.14 -19.63 11.69
C ALA A 9 -3.27 -19.81 12.72
N ILE A 10 -4.48 -19.45 12.33
CA ILE A 10 -5.71 -19.75 13.06
C ILE A 10 -6.62 -20.61 12.20
N ILE A 11 -7.42 -21.45 12.83
CA ILE A 11 -8.44 -22.24 12.13
C ILE A 11 -9.75 -21.47 12.24
N SER A 12 -10.29 -21.05 11.09
CA SER A 12 -11.59 -20.41 11.03
C SER A 12 -12.71 -21.39 11.42
N PRO A 13 -13.91 -20.90 11.75
CA PRO A 13 -15.06 -21.79 12.00
C PRO A 13 -15.43 -22.69 10.82
N SER A 14 -15.01 -22.34 9.59
CA SER A 14 -15.17 -23.17 8.39
C SER A 14 -14.10 -24.28 8.27
N GLY A 15 -13.08 -24.26 9.13
CA GLY A 15 -11.96 -25.21 9.10
C GLY A 15 -10.83 -24.79 8.14
N GLU A 16 -10.90 -23.58 7.57
CA GLU A 16 -9.83 -23.04 6.76
C GLU A 16 -8.72 -22.47 7.64
N VAL A 17 -7.48 -22.56 7.16
CA VAL A 17 -6.34 -21.95 7.82
C VAL A 17 -6.26 -20.48 7.42
N GLU A 18 -6.44 -19.61 8.38
CA GLU A 18 -6.24 -18.18 8.23
C GLU A 18 -4.94 -17.76 8.93
N TYR A 19 -4.32 -16.69 8.49
CA TYR A 19 -3.14 -16.13 9.12
C TYR A 19 -3.47 -14.77 9.71
N GLU A 20 -3.20 -14.60 10.99
CA GLU A 20 -3.25 -13.31 11.66
C GLU A 20 -1.84 -12.78 11.86
N ILE A 21 -1.65 -11.49 11.72
CA ILE A 21 -0.39 -10.83 12.09
C ILE A 21 -0.31 -10.80 13.61
N ASP A 22 0.77 -11.35 14.17
CA ASP A 22 0.98 -11.30 15.61
C ASP A 22 1.45 -9.91 16.03
N GLN A 23 0.53 -9.13 16.53
CA GLN A 23 0.76 -7.75 16.98
C GLN A 23 1.49 -7.69 18.35
N SER A 24 1.67 -8.83 19.02
CA SER A 24 2.29 -8.85 20.36
C SER A 24 3.79 -8.53 20.35
N PHE A 25 4.43 -8.61 19.18
CA PHE A 25 5.86 -8.36 19.01
C PHE A 25 6.20 -6.97 18.47
N THR A 26 5.22 -6.12 18.18
CA THR A 26 5.49 -4.81 17.59
C THR A 26 5.60 -3.75 18.66
N GLU A 27 6.81 -3.43 19.08
CA GLU A 27 7.11 -2.14 19.71
C GLU A 27 6.95 -0.98 18.71
N TRP A 28 6.97 -1.30 17.41
CA TRP A 28 6.92 -0.35 16.30
C TRP A 28 5.72 -0.68 15.42
N ASP A 29 4.69 0.10 15.53
CA ASP A 29 3.43 -0.09 14.81
C ASP A 29 3.20 0.92 13.68
N GLY A 30 4.19 1.76 13.40
CA GLY A 30 4.13 2.79 12.35
C GLY A 30 3.63 4.16 12.82
N ASP A 31 3.38 4.36 14.12
CA ASP A 31 2.96 5.66 14.66
C ASP A 31 3.90 6.79 14.20
N GLY A 32 3.29 7.93 13.84
CA GLY A 32 4.01 9.09 13.32
C GLY A 32 4.51 8.95 11.87
N THR A 33 4.11 7.90 11.15
CA THR A 33 4.44 7.72 9.73
C THR A 33 3.21 7.53 8.87
N ALA A 34 3.29 7.98 7.60
CA ALA A 34 2.29 7.66 6.60
C ALA A 34 2.87 6.76 5.50
N ILE A 35 2.04 5.83 5.06
CA ILE A 35 2.30 4.93 3.96
C ILE A 35 1.38 5.32 2.79
N VAL A 36 1.93 5.55 1.63
CA VAL A 36 1.17 5.71 0.40
C VAL A 36 0.78 4.34 -0.12
N ASP A 37 -0.49 4.11 -0.31
CA ASP A 37 -1.05 2.97 -1.04
C ASP A 37 -1.40 3.44 -2.46
N LEU A 38 -0.51 3.15 -3.40
CA LEU A 38 -0.69 3.48 -4.80
C LEU A 38 -1.24 2.24 -5.51
N ASP A 39 -2.56 2.17 -5.62
CA ASP A 39 -3.29 0.98 -6.04
C ASP A 39 -4.57 1.36 -6.80
N THR A 40 -5.57 0.47 -6.86
CA THR A 40 -6.89 0.75 -7.45
C THR A 40 -7.63 1.88 -6.74
N GLY A 41 -7.26 2.17 -5.51
CA GLY A 41 -7.87 3.12 -4.59
C GLY A 41 -8.24 2.48 -3.28
N VAL A 42 -8.79 3.26 -2.36
CA VAL A 42 -9.24 2.79 -1.04
C VAL A 42 -10.63 3.33 -0.76
N ASP A 43 -11.53 2.48 -0.26
CA ASP A 43 -12.73 2.94 0.42
C ASP A 43 -12.36 3.37 1.85
N ALA A 44 -11.97 4.63 2.00
CA ALA A 44 -11.61 5.19 3.29
C ALA A 44 -12.81 5.23 4.27
N GLY A 45 -14.02 4.98 3.79
CA GLY A 45 -15.20 4.82 4.62
C GLY A 45 -15.34 3.45 5.29
N HIS A 46 -14.45 2.50 4.99
CA HIS A 46 -14.43 1.22 5.68
C HIS A 46 -14.08 1.41 7.17
N PRO A 47 -14.70 0.68 8.10
CA PRO A 47 -14.46 0.85 9.54
C PRO A 47 -13.00 0.77 9.98
N ASP A 48 -12.17 0.02 9.25
CA ASP A 48 -10.75 -0.13 9.57
C ASP A 48 -9.89 1.08 9.22
N TYR A 49 -10.49 2.15 8.67
CA TYR A 49 -9.78 3.37 8.32
C TYR A 49 -10.19 4.59 9.11
N ASP A 50 -11.20 4.49 9.97
CA ASP A 50 -11.68 5.55 10.87
C ASP A 50 -11.92 6.90 10.18
N TYR A 51 -12.31 6.84 8.92
CA TYR A 51 -12.54 8.05 8.16
C TYR A 51 -13.81 8.77 8.63
N LEU A 52 -13.62 9.90 9.26
CA LEU A 52 -14.70 10.79 9.67
C LEU A 52 -14.77 12.01 8.72
N GLU A 53 -15.95 12.33 8.25
CA GLU A 53 -16.18 13.59 7.54
C GLU A 53 -15.97 14.81 8.45
N PRO A 54 -15.37 15.92 7.97
CA PRO A 54 -14.67 16.12 6.71
C PRO A 54 -13.16 15.90 6.88
N TRP A 55 -12.59 14.87 6.31
CA TRP A 55 -11.13 14.61 6.26
C TRP A 55 -10.40 14.60 7.62
N THR A 56 -11.06 14.13 8.67
CA THR A 56 -10.51 14.08 10.04
C THR A 56 -10.26 12.66 10.52
N GLY A 57 -10.19 11.69 9.61
CA GLY A 57 -9.86 10.32 9.97
C GLY A 57 -8.42 10.21 10.47
N ASP A 58 -8.24 9.48 11.56
CA ASP A 58 -6.91 9.28 12.12
C ASP A 58 -6.08 8.29 11.29
N LYS A 59 -6.74 7.47 10.47
CA LYS A 59 -6.11 6.40 9.71
C LYS A 59 -5.89 6.75 8.24
N ALA A 60 -6.93 6.95 7.46
CA ALA A 60 -6.81 7.43 6.09
C ALA A 60 -6.80 8.96 6.10
N ILE A 61 -5.62 9.55 6.02
CA ILE A 61 -5.44 11.01 6.12
C ILE A 61 -5.56 11.74 4.78
N TYR A 62 -5.50 11.01 3.69
CA TYR A 62 -5.71 11.52 2.34
C TYR A 62 -6.21 10.38 1.45
N SER A 63 -7.20 10.64 0.63
CA SER A 63 -7.67 9.71 -0.38
C SER A 63 -8.06 10.47 -1.65
N ALA A 64 -7.50 10.08 -2.78
CA ALA A 64 -7.77 10.70 -4.06
C ALA A 64 -7.79 9.68 -5.20
N LYS A 65 -8.55 9.97 -6.23
CA LYS A 65 -8.62 9.20 -7.46
C LYS A 65 -8.06 9.99 -8.62
N PHE A 66 -7.25 9.33 -9.45
CA PHE A 66 -6.76 9.91 -10.69
C PHE A 66 -7.86 9.85 -11.77
N ASP A 67 -8.19 10.99 -12.37
CA ASP A 67 -9.27 11.12 -13.38
C ASP A 67 -8.74 11.15 -14.82
N GLY A 68 -7.44 10.95 -15.01
CA GLY A 68 -6.76 11.05 -16.30
C GLY A 68 -6.07 12.39 -16.53
N VAL A 69 -6.34 13.39 -15.70
CA VAL A 69 -5.75 14.74 -15.77
C VAL A 69 -5.08 15.10 -14.44
N GLY A 70 -5.71 14.76 -13.32
CA GLY A 70 -5.23 15.11 -12.00
C GLY A 70 -5.82 14.23 -10.91
N TRP A 71 -5.49 14.56 -9.67
CA TRP A 71 -5.97 13.88 -8.48
C TRP A 71 -7.19 14.60 -7.92
N THR A 72 -8.30 13.88 -7.82
CA THR A 72 -9.54 14.38 -7.21
C THR A 72 -9.74 13.69 -5.87
N GLU A 73 -9.77 14.47 -4.80
CA GLU A 73 -10.02 13.96 -3.45
C GLU A 73 -11.42 13.35 -3.34
N THR A 74 -11.48 12.18 -2.75
CA THR A 74 -12.73 11.45 -2.55
C THR A 74 -12.60 10.47 -1.38
N ARG A 75 -13.70 10.29 -0.63
CA ARG A 75 -13.77 9.32 0.46
C ARG A 75 -13.57 7.89 -0.03
N ASN A 76 -14.14 7.55 -1.18
CA ASN A 76 -13.94 6.25 -1.81
C ASN A 76 -13.26 6.44 -3.16
N SER A 77 -11.96 6.20 -3.21
CA SER A 77 -11.19 6.18 -4.44
C SER A 77 -11.16 4.80 -5.12
N ASP A 78 -11.56 3.73 -4.40
CA ASP A 78 -11.69 2.37 -4.94
C ASP A 78 -13.14 2.11 -5.36
N THR A 79 -13.44 2.39 -6.61
CA THR A 79 -14.81 2.30 -7.12
C THR A 79 -15.10 1.01 -7.87
N SER A 80 -14.19 0.04 -7.84
CA SER A 80 -14.26 -1.10 -8.74
C SER A 80 -13.94 -2.44 -8.10
N SER A 81 -12.67 -2.72 -7.77
CA SER A 81 -12.26 -4.07 -7.41
C SER A 81 -12.18 -4.36 -5.91
N GLY A 82 -11.99 -3.33 -5.11
CA GLY A 82 -11.68 -3.50 -3.69
C GLY A 82 -10.23 -3.93 -3.40
N HIS A 83 -9.39 -4.04 -4.43
CA HIS A 83 -8.01 -4.51 -4.26
C HIS A 83 -7.20 -3.56 -3.39
N GLY A 84 -7.13 -2.28 -3.71
CA GLY A 84 -6.41 -1.30 -2.92
C GLY A 84 -7.01 -1.11 -1.51
N THR A 85 -8.34 -1.22 -1.36
CA THR A 85 -8.97 -1.24 -0.04
C THR A 85 -8.45 -2.40 0.81
N HIS A 86 -8.28 -3.58 0.22
CA HIS A 86 -7.73 -4.74 0.92
C HIS A 86 -6.24 -4.58 1.22
N VAL A 87 -5.46 -4.07 0.26
CA VAL A 87 -4.02 -3.81 0.42
C VAL A 87 -3.78 -2.79 1.53
N GLY A 88 -4.47 -1.66 1.50
CA GLY A 88 -4.39 -0.63 2.54
C GLY A 88 -4.76 -1.17 3.93
N GLY A 89 -5.77 -2.07 4.02
CA GLY A 89 -6.13 -2.76 5.26
C GLY A 89 -5.00 -3.64 5.78
N THR A 90 -4.31 -4.34 4.90
CA THR A 90 -3.14 -5.16 5.25
C THR A 90 -1.97 -4.27 5.71
N ILE A 91 -1.80 -3.10 5.10
CA ILE A 91 -0.75 -2.14 5.47
C ILE A 91 -1.03 -1.56 6.85
N ALA A 92 -2.16 -0.90 7.03
CA ALA A 92 -2.38 -0.01 8.18
C ALA A 92 -3.79 -0.07 8.81
N GLY A 93 -4.68 -0.98 8.39
CA GLY A 93 -6.01 -1.09 8.98
C GLY A 93 -5.96 -1.28 10.49
N ASN A 94 -6.85 -0.61 11.24
CA ASN A 94 -6.91 -0.73 12.70
C ASN A 94 -7.59 -2.02 13.17
N GLY A 95 -8.30 -2.72 12.27
CA GLY A 95 -8.98 -3.99 12.55
C GLY A 95 -10.34 -3.85 13.21
N ASP A 96 -10.95 -2.65 13.25
CA ASP A 96 -12.21 -2.39 13.95
C ASP A 96 -13.36 -3.26 13.44
N ALA A 97 -13.44 -3.51 12.14
CA ALA A 97 -14.43 -4.41 11.57
C ALA A 97 -14.35 -5.84 12.11
N SER A 98 -13.21 -6.22 12.67
CA SER A 98 -12.95 -7.56 13.23
C SER A 98 -12.70 -7.56 14.74
N SER A 99 -13.01 -6.49 15.44
CA SER A 99 -12.70 -6.29 16.87
C SER A 99 -11.20 -6.45 17.18
N GLY A 100 -10.36 -5.89 16.33
CA GLY A 100 -8.90 -5.88 16.44
C GLY A 100 -8.19 -7.15 15.97
N ARG A 101 -8.92 -8.16 15.49
CA ARG A 101 -8.33 -9.46 15.12
C ARG A 101 -7.55 -9.43 13.80
N ARG A 102 -7.93 -8.54 12.90
CA ARG A 102 -7.37 -8.43 11.54
C ARG A 102 -6.83 -7.02 11.31
N ALA A 103 -6.05 -6.52 12.25
CA ALA A 103 -5.34 -5.27 12.07
C ALA A 103 -4.19 -5.43 11.07
N GLY A 104 -3.87 -4.35 10.38
CA GLY A 104 -2.72 -4.28 9.47
C GLY A 104 -1.38 -4.36 10.21
N VAL A 105 -0.31 -4.50 9.43
CA VAL A 105 1.07 -4.62 9.97
C VAL A 105 1.49 -3.35 10.71
N ALA A 106 1.19 -2.19 10.11
CA ALA A 106 1.49 -0.87 10.66
C ALA A 106 0.21 -0.21 11.21
N LYS A 107 -0.43 -0.85 12.17
CA LYS A 107 -1.73 -0.41 12.71
C LYS A 107 -1.70 0.98 13.34
N GLY A 108 -0.57 1.48 13.79
CA GLY A 108 -0.36 2.85 14.27
C GLY A 108 -0.05 3.84 13.15
N GLY A 109 0.31 3.36 11.96
CA GLY A 109 0.61 4.19 10.81
C GLY A 109 -0.63 4.79 10.17
N GLN A 110 -0.43 5.83 9.38
CA GLN A 110 -1.46 6.50 8.59
C GLN A 110 -1.39 6.10 7.13
N LEU A 111 -2.51 6.22 6.42
CA LEU A 111 -2.63 5.85 5.02
C LEU A 111 -2.90 7.08 4.15
N VAL A 112 -2.15 7.19 3.07
CA VAL A 112 -2.42 8.07 1.94
C VAL A 112 -2.83 7.19 0.76
N ALA A 113 -4.07 7.27 0.34
CA ALA A 113 -4.64 6.43 -0.71
C ALA A 113 -4.63 7.15 -2.06
N LEU A 114 -3.92 6.60 -3.03
CA LEU A 114 -3.86 7.11 -4.39
C LEU A 114 -4.44 6.07 -5.36
N GLY A 115 -5.69 6.30 -5.78
CA GLY A 115 -6.43 5.40 -6.64
C GLY A 115 -6.19 5.62 -8.12
N THR A 116 -5.59 4.64 -8.79
CA THR A 116 -5.39 4.65 -10.25
C THR A 116 -6.55 4.05 -11.02
N GLY A 117 -7.49 3.43 -10.32
CA GLY A 117 -8.58 2.65 -10.91
C GLY A 117 -8.17 1.25 -11.34
N ASP A 118 -9.13 0.45 -11.81
CA ASP A 118 -8.85 -0.89 -12.32
C ASP A 118 -8.07 -0.84 -13.62
N GLY A 119 -7.13 -1.77 -13.76
CA GLY A 119 -6.26 -1.80 -14.92
C GLY A 119 -5.31 -0.62 -14.95
N ALA A 120 -4.71 -0.30 -13.80
CA ALA A 120 -3.80 0.80 -13.59
C ALA A 120 -2.96 1.08 -14.85
N SER A 121 -3.23 2.20 -15.51
CA SER A 121 -2.36 2.62 -16.58
C SER A 121 -1.00 3.00 -15.99
N ILE A 122 0.07 2.65 -16.65
CA ILE A 122 1.43 3.08 -16.29
C ILE A 122 1.48 4.58 -16.04
N PHE A 123 0.77 5.36 -16.84
CA PHE A 123 0.68 6.81 -16.69
C PHE A 123 0.07 7.22 -15.34
N ALA A 124 -1.02 6.58 -14.91
CA ALA A 124 -1.61 6.89 -13.61
C ALA A 124 -0.67 6.50 -12.45
N ALA A 125 0.07 5.39 -12.58
CA ALA A 125 1.07 4.98 -11.61
C ALA A 125 2.24 5.97 -11.54
N GLU A 126 2.75 6.44 -12.68
CA GLU A 126 3.76 7.49 -12.75
C GLU A 126 3.28 8.76 -12.04
N GLN A 127 2.05 9.19 -12.31
CA GLN A 127 1.45 10.36 -11.64
C GLN A 127 1.32 10.17 -10.12
N GLY A 128 1.08 8.95 -9.65
CA GLY A 128 1.05 8.64 -8.22
C GLY A 128 2.43 8.72 -7.57
N LEU A 129 3.47 8.23 -8.24
CA LEU A 129 4.85 8.38 -7.79
C LEU A 129 5.31 9.85 -7.82
N GLU A 130 4.94 10.61 -8.84
CA GLU A 130 5.21 12.05 -8.90
C GLU A 130 4.50 12.82 -7.78
N TRP A 131 3.23 12.49 -7.52
CA TRP A 131 2.49 13.06 -6.39
C TRP A 131 3.21 12.75 -5.07
N THR A 132 3.59 11.49 -4.87
CA THR A 132 4.32 11.05 -3.68
C THR A 132 5.64 11.80 -3.53
N TYR A 133 6.39 11.96 -4.62
CA TYR A 133 7.63 12.73 -4.62
C TYR A 133 7.40 14.19 -4.18
N ALA A 134 6.42 14.85 -4.77
CA ALA A 134 6.12 16.25 -4.47
C ALA A 134 5.68 16.48 -3.00
N HIS A 135 5.00 15.48 -2.39
CA HIS A 135 4.46 15.58 -1.03
C HIS A 135 5.36 14.96 0.05
N SER A 136 6.51 14.39 -0.34
CA SER A 136 7.48 13.81 0.60
C SER A 136 8.81 14.56 0.67
N ILE A 137 8.92 15.72 0.05
CA ILE A 137 10.15 16.55 0.06
C ILE A 137 10.56 16.87 1.50
N PRO A 138 11.83 16.63 1.90
CA PRO A 138 12.31 16.92 3.24
C PRO A 138 12.03 18.35 3.67
N GLY A 139 11.45 18.51 4.85
CA GLY A 139 11.04 19.81 5.39
C GLY A 139 9.68 20.33 4.88
N GLN A 140 9.06 19.66 3.90
CA GLN A 140 7.74 19.97 3.36
C GLN A 140 6.77 18.79 3.44
N ASN A 141 7.21 17.67 3.95
CA ASN A 141 6.45 16.43 4.07
C ASN A 141 5.41 16.53 5.21
N GLN A 142 4.27 17.14 4.91
CA GLN A 142 3.19 17.39 5.88
C GLN A 142 2.49 16.10 6.34
N HIS A 143 2.50 15.08 5.50
CA HIS A 143 1.88 13.78 5.79
C HIS A 143 2.83 12.79 6.46
N HIS A 144 4.09 13.15 6.67
CA HIS A 144 5.11 12.24 7.20
C HIS A 144 5.26 10.94 6.38
N ILE A 145 5.14 11.04 5.06
CA ILE A 145 5.30 9.91 4.13
C ILE A 145 6.70 9.31 4.27
N ARG A 146 6.76 8.00 4.48
CA ARG A 146 8.01 7.23 4.60
C ARG A 146 8.07 6.03 3.67
N VAL A 147 6.93 5.54 3.23
CA VAL A 147 6.83 4.34 2.38
C VAL A 147 5.81 4.60 1.29
N VAL A 148 6.04 4.07 0.10
CA VAL A 148 5.01 3.86 -0.91
C VAL A 148 4.93 2.38 -1.26
N SER A 149 3.74 1.83 -1.18
CA SER A 149 3.41 0.45 -1.50
C SER A 149 2.76 0.38 -2.87
N ASN A 150 3.28 -0.51 -3.71
CA ASN A 150 2.84 -0.72 -5.08
C ASN A 150 2.52 -2.20 -5.29
N SER A 151 1.24 -2.59 -5.11
CA SER A 151 0.78 -3.96 -5.32
C SER A 151 0.37 -4.22 -6.77
N TRP A 152 1.16 -3.72 -7.69
CA TRP A 152 1.01 -3.85 -9.13
C TRP A 152 2.37 -4.02 -9.80
N GLY A 153 2.39 -4.30 -11.09
CA GLY A 153 3.60 -4.42 -11.88
C GLY A 153 3.30 -4.35 -13.36
N THR A 154 4.34 -4.42 -14.17
CA THR A 154 4.25 -4.42 -15.63
C THR A 154 4.95 -5.64 -16.21
N ASP A 155 4.46 -6.09 -17.36
CA ASP A 155 5.16 -7.06 -18.17
C ASP A 155 6.20 -6.34 -19.04
N GLY A 156 7.45 -6.66 -18.87
CA GLY A 156 8.50 -6.05 -19.69
C GLY A 156 9.90 -6.24 -19.13
N ASP A 157 10.86 -5.88 -19.92
CA ASP A 157 12.27 -5.91 -19.49
C ASP A 157 12.57 -4.68 -18.62
N TYR A 158 13.45 -4.88 -17.65
CA TYR A 158 13.95 -3.79 -16.81
C TYR A 158 14.55 -2.67 -17.67
N ASN A 159 14.09 -1.46 -17.43
CA ASN A 159 14.62 -0.26 -18.08
C ASN A 159 15.00 0.79 -17.01
N PRO A 160 16.31 0.91 -16.70
CA PRO A 160 16.76 1.87 -15.69
C PRO A 160 16.57 3.34 -16.12
N GLN A 161 16.25 3.58 -17.41
CA GLN A 161 15.92 4.90 -17.93
C GLN A 161 14.40 5.13 -17.99
N GLY A 162 13.60 4.16 -17.55
CA GLY A 162 12.15 4.28 -17.44
C GLY A 162 11.76 5.30 -16.38
N VAL A 163 10.63 5.98 -16.56
CA VAL A 163 10.16 7.02 -15.66
C VAL A 163 9.93 6.46 -14.25
N ILE A 164 9.35 5.27 -14.14
CA ILE A 164 9.10 4.61 -12.83
C ILE A 164 10.42 4.34 -12.10
N ALA A 165 11.44 3.79 -12.79
CA ALA A 165 12.74 3.52 -12.19
C ALA A 165 13.40 4.82 -11.68
N GLN A 166 13.37 5.88 -12.49
CA GLN A 166 13.92 7.17 -12.10
C GLN A 166 13.17 7.82 -10.94
N LEU A 167 11.84 7.74 -10.92
CA LEU A 167 11.04 8.26 -9.80
C LEU A 167 11.29 7.46 -8.51
N THR A 168 11.42 6.14 -8.61
CA THR A 168 11.78 5.27 -7.49
C THR A 168 13.13 5.65 -6.89
N ASP A 169 14.14 5.83 -7.74
CA ASP A 169 15.46 6.27 -7.32
C ASP A 169 15.43 7.63 -6.63
N ARG A 170 14.70 8.58 -7.21
CA ARG A 170 14.57 9.93 -6.63
C ARG A 170 13.82 9.94 -5.31
N LEU A 171 12.71 9.22 -5.21
CA LEU A 171 11.95 9.07 -3.97
C LEU A 171 12.86 8.54 -2.85
N THR A 172 13.65 7.52 -3.16
CA THR A 172 14.52 6.89 -2.18
C THR A 172 15.71 7.77 -1.83
N TYR A 173 16.41 8.30 -2.83
CA TYR A 173 17.66 9.02 -2.63
C TYR A 173 17.45 10.47 -2.15
N GLU A 174 16.50 11.19 -2.74
CA GLU A 174 16.28 12.61 -2.43
C GLU A 174 15.33 12.81 -1.24
N ASN A 175 14.27 12.00 -1.16
CA ASN A 175 13.21 12.18 -0.16
C ASN A 175 13.29 11.18 1.02
N GLY A 176 14.09 10.13 0.92
CA GLY A 176 14.22 9.10 1.97
C GLY A 176 12.94 8.27 2.13
N VAL A 177 12.21 8.06 1.04
CA VAL A 177 10.98 7.24 0.99
C VAL A 177 11.34 5.83 0.52
N ALA A 178 10.94 4.82 1.27
CA ALA A 178 11.06 3.42 0.81
C ALA A 178 9.99 3.12 -0.25
N VAL A 179 10.41 2.63 -1.40
CA VAL A 179 9.51 2.25 -2.50
C VAL A 179 9.44 0.73 -2.57
N ILE A 180 8.27 0.16 -2.34
CA ILE A 180 8.05 -1.28 -2.27
C ILE A 180 7.16 -1.71 -3.42
N PHE A 181 7.57 -2.76 -4.14
CA PHE A 181 6.77 -3.38 -5.19
C PHE A 181 6.47 -4.85 -4.84
N ALA A 182 5.29 -5.30 -5.21
CA ALA A 182 4.96 -6.72 -5.16
C ALA A 182 5.84 -7.50 -6.14
N ALA A 183 6.28 -8.70 -5.73
CA ALA A 183 7.11 -9.57 -6.58
C ALA A 183 6.33 -10.29 -7.70
N SER A 184 5.06 -9.90 -7.95
CA SER A 184 4.15 -10.54 -8.89
C SER A 184 3.54 -11.86 -8.38
N ASN A 185 2.53 -12.33 -9.10
CA ASN A 185 1.84 -13.60 -8.86
C ASN A 185 2.29 -14.71 -9.83
N SER A 186 3.27 -14.43 -10.68
CA SER A 186 3.71 -15.32 -11.76
C SER A 186 4.82 -16.28 -11.34
N GLY A 187 5.10 -16.42 -10.04
CA GLY A 187 6.06 -17.38 -9.50
C GLY A 187 5.63 -18.82 -9.77
N GLY A 188 6.59 -19.70 -10.07
CA GLY A 188 6.35 -21.12 -10.25
C GLY A 188 6.02 -21.83 -8.93
N SER A 189 5.37 -22.99 -9.02
CA SER A 189 5.13 -23.87 -7.89
C SER A 189 6.31 -24.85 -7.73
N GLY A 190 7.08 -24.72 -6.66
CA GLY A 190 8.17 -25.65 -6.34
C GLY A 190 9.57 -25.07 -6.51
N ALA A 191 10.58 -25.94 -6.69
CA ALA A 191 11.98 -25.57 -6.73
C ALA A 191 12.42 -24.77 -7.98
N GLU A 192 11.56 -24.70 -8.98
CA GLU A 192 11.81 -23.95 -10.20
C GLU A 192 10.91 -22.72 -10.23
N CYS A 193 11.49 -21.56 -10.10
CA CYS A 193 10.82 -20.30 -10.44
C CYS A 193 10.64 -20.27 -11.96
N SER A 194 9.57 -20.87 -12.46
CA SER A 194 9.26 -20.92 -13.88
C SER A 194 8.43 -19.74 -14.38
N GLY A 195 8.05 -18.85 -13.47
CA GLY A 195 7.36 -17.62 -13.82
C GLY A 195 8.29 -16.60 -14.45
N ASP A 196 7.73 -15.68 -15.21
CA ASP A 196 8.49 -14.54 -15.73
C ASP A 196 8.81 -13.56 -14.59
N LEU A 197 9.99 -13.72 -14.01
CA LEU A 197 10.47 -12.87 -12.92
C LEU A 197 10.80 -11.44 -13.37
N ARG A 198 10.62 -11.13 -14.66
CA ARG A 198 10.86 -9.79 -15.19
C ARG A 198 9.70 -8.84 -14.95
N THR A 199 8.58 -9.36 -14.50
CA THR A 199 7.43 -8.57 -14.10
C THR A 199 7.74 -7.87 -12.80
N ASN A 200 7.86 -6.70 -12.55
CA ASN A 200 8.20 -5.95 -11.34
C ASN A 200 9.70 -5.75 -11.09
N VAL A 201 10.48 -5.62 -12.14
CA VAL A 201 11.86 -5.16 -12.03
C VAL A 201 11.89 -3.66 -12.37
N TYR A 202 12.00 -2.84 -11.36
CA TYR A 202 12.10 -1.38 -11.48
C TYR A 202 13.40 -0.85 -10.90
#